data_055daf9a89eb15be706b626853c353e3
#
_entry.id   055daf9a89eb15be706b626853c353e3
#
_cell.length_a   1.000
_cell.length_b   1.000
_cell.length_c   1.000
_cell.angle_alpha   90.00
_cell.angle_beta   90.00
_cell.angle_gamma   90.00
#
_symmetry.space_group_name_H-M   'P 1'
#
loop_
_entity.id
_entity.type
_entity.pdbx_description
1 polymer ?
#
loop_
_entity_poly.entity_id
_entity_poly.type
_entity_poly.pdbx_seq_one_letter_code
_entity_poly.pdbx_strand_id
1 'polypeptide(L)'
;MSDTLAAVLDAIDQLSAVDLRRLDVGAGPEPKELVHARMVTAWLLRLQPDASEALQIAGRAHHLERWKIPRESHPDGREGYLRWRRALQDHHVARTLEVLREHGCEDALCQRVEDILRKRNLRRDAETQCFEDALCLVFLETEFRELAERLGNEKMTQVLRRTLPKMSEQGKQAALTIDFDPRDRALLAAALEAPAARHG
;
A
#
# COMPACT_ATOMS: atom_id res chain seq x y z
N MET A 1 -11.24 14.84 -13.34
CA MET A 1 -11.40 14.57 -11.88
C MET A 1 -12.65 15.31 -11.46
N SER A 2 -13.61 14.62 -10.82
CA SER A 2 -14.82 15.27 -10.31
C SER A 2 -14.49 16.14 -9.09
N ASP A 3 -15.32 17.18 -8.83
CA ASP A 3 -15.16 18.04 -7.65
C ASP A 3 -15.27 17.23 -6.34
N THR A 4 -16.14 16.23 -6.33
CA THR A 4 -16.30 15.29 -5.20
C THR A 4 -15.04 14.47 -4.93
N LEU A 5 -14.42 13.92 -5.98
CA LEU A 5 -13.15 13.18 -5.82
C LEU A 5 -12.06 14.09 -5.26
N ALA A 6 -11.94 15.31 -5.78
CA ALA A 6 -10.94 16.25 -5.28
C ALA A 6 -11.14 16.55 -3.78
N ALA A 7 -12.37 16.80 -3.35
CA ALA A 7 -12.71 17.08 -1.95
C ALA A 7 -12.42 15.87 -1.03
N VAL A 8 -12.76 14.65 -1.47
CA VAL A 8 -12.48 13.42 -0.71
C VAL A 8 -10.97 13.20 -0.56
N LEU A 9 -10.19 13.35 -1.65
CA LEU A 9 -8.73 13.19 -1.59
C LEU A 9 -8.07 14.22 -0.68
N ASP A 10 -8.55 15.48 -0.71
CA ASP A 10 -8.07 16.53 0.18
C ASP A 10 -8.38 16.23 1.66
N ALA A 11 -9.59 15.77 1.97
CA ALA A 11 -9.96 15.36 3.32
C ALA A 11 -9.08 14.20 3.84
N ILE A 12 -8.78 13.20 3.01
CA ILE A 12 -7.86 12.11 3.36
C ILE A 12 -6.44 12.64 3.60
N ASP A 13 -5.97 13.56 2.76
CA ASP A 13 -4.65 14.19 2.93
C ASP A 13 -4.56 14.98 4.24
N GLN A 14 -5.58 15.76 4.57
CA GLN A 14 -5.65 16.51 5.84
C GLN A 14 -5.60 15.58 7.04
N LEU A 15 -6.34 14.47 7.02
CA LEU A 15 -6.28 13.45 8.07
C LEU A 15 -4.91 12.78 8.16
N SER A 16 -4.23 12.55 7.04
CA SER A 16 -2.90 11.93 7.01
C SER A 16 -1.78 12.90 7.41
N ALA A 17 -1.99 14.20 7.24
CA ALA A 17 -1.01 15.25 7.54
C ALA A 17 -0.71 15.41 9.04
N VAL A 18 -1.56 14.89 9.93
CA VAL A 18 -1.35 14.93 11.38
C VAL A 18 -0.48 13.79 11.92
N ASP A 19 -0.02 12.86 11.06
CA ASP A 19 0.94 11.82 11.47
C ASP A 19 2.26 12.46 11.94
N LEU A 20 2.65 12.13 13.18
CA LEU A 20 3.89 12.67 13.77
C LEU A 20 5.15 11.99 13.23
N ARG A 21 5.03 10.79 12.66
CA ARG A 21 6.15 10.11 12.03
C ARG A 21 6.51 10.82 10.74
N ARG A 22 7.79 10.87 10.44
CA ARG A 22 8.30 11.56 9.25
C ARG A 22 8.98 10.59 8.31
N LEU A 23 8.83 10.86 7.01
CA LEU A 23 9.51 10.18 5.92
C LEU A 23 10.08 11.24 4.99
N ASP A 24 11.36 11.10 4.64
CA ASP A 24 12.01 11.93 3.64
C ASP A 24 12.28 11.09 2.39
N VAL A 25 11.74 11.54 1.29
CA VAL A 25 11.93 10.93 -0.05
C VAL A 25 12.68 11.89 -0.99
N GLY A 26 13.50 12.79 -0.42
CA GLY A 26 14.32 13.73 -1.16
C GLY A 26 13.77 15.15 -1.26
N ALA A 27 12.56 15.40 -0.76
CA ALA A 27 11.95 16.74 -0.72
C ALA A 27 11.94 17.36 0.69
N GLY A 28 12.53 16.67 1.66
CA GLY A 28 12.47 16.99 3.08
C GLY A 28 11.46 16.12 3.85
N PRO A 29 11.51 16.14 5.20
CA PRO A 29 10.69 15.26 6.03
C PRO A 29 9.23 15.72 6.06
N GLU A 30 8.33 14.90 5.49
CA GLU A 30 6.88 15.08 5.54
C GLU A 30 6.19 14.00 6.41
N PRO A 31 4.89 14.17 6.77
CA PRO A 31 4.12 13.14 7.47
C PRO A 31 4.15 11.79 6.71
N LYS A 32 4.59 10.72 7.38
CA LYS A 32 4.89 9.44 6.72
C LYS A 32 3.69 8.89 5.94
N GLU A 33 2.50 8.83 6.54
CA GLU A 33 1.35 8.25 5.86
C GLU A 33 0.81 9.14 4.74
N LEU A 34 1.03 10.47 4.80
CA LEU A 34 0.72 11.38 3.69
C LEU A 34 1.64 11.11 2.49
N VAL A 35 2.96 10.96 2.73
CA VAL A 35 3.92 10.61 1.67
C VAL A 35 3.55 9.27 1.04
N HIS A 36 3.32 8.23 1.86
CA HIS A 36 2.91 6.91 1.36
C HIS A 36 1.62 6.98 0.54
N ALA A 37 0.59 7.69 1.00
CA ALA A 37 -0.67 7.87 0.30
C ALA A 37 -0.48 8.48 -1.10
N ARG A 38 0.35 9.53 -1.19
CA ARG A 38 0.70 10.19 -2.46
C ARG A 38 1.50 9.28 -3.38
N MET A 39 2.47 8.56 -2.86
CA MET A 39 3.27 7.60 -3.64
C MET A 39 2.41 6.47 -4.20
N VAL A 40 1.51 5.89 -3.40
CA VAL A 40 0.57 4.86 -3.88
C VAL A 40 -0.30 5.41 -5.00
N THR A 41 -0.87 6.61 -4.84
CA THR A 41 -1.66 7.24 -5.91
C THR A 41 -0.84 7.47 -7.18
N ALA A 42 0.41 7.91 -7.05
CA ALA A 42 1.30 8.11 -8.20
C ALA A 42 1.57 6.78 -8.94
N TRP A 43 1.82 5.69 -8.21
CA TRP A 43 2.00 4.37 -8.82
C TRP A 43 0.71 3.84 -9.48
N LEU A 44 -0.45 4.02 -8.84
CA LEU A 44 -1.73 3.65 -9.45
C LEU A 44 -1.93 4.32 -10.80
N LEU A 45 -1.70 5.63 -10.89
CA LEU A 45 -1.87 6.40 -12.12
C LEU A 45 -0.79 6.07 -13.18
N ARG A 46 0.39 5.59 -12.78
CA ARG A 46 1.40 5.06 -13.69
C ARG A 46 1.03 3.70 -14.26
N LEU A 47 0.48 2.81 -13.43
CA LEU A 47 0.07 1.46 -13.83
C LEU A 47 -1.26 1.48 -14.60
N GLN A 48 -2.18 2.36 -14.23
CA GLN A 48 -3.50 2.51 -14.81
C GLN A 48 -3.86 4.00 -14.91
N PRO A 49 -3.53 4.68 -16.02
CA PRO A 49 -3.77 6.12 -16.19
C PRO A 49 -5.26 6.52 -16.12
N ASP A 50 -6.15 5.60 -16.44
CA ASP A 50 -7.62 5.72 -16.37
C ASP A 50 -8.21 5.14 -15.08
N ALA A 51 -7.42 5.09 -14.00
CA ALA A 51 -7.85 4.59 -12.70
C ALA A 51 -9.16 5.24 -12.25
N SER A 52 -10.13 4.40 -11.85
CA SER A 52 -11.43 4.88 -11.35
C SER A 52 -11.28 5.76 -10.10
N GLU A 53 -12.30 6.56 -9.78
CA GLU A 53 -12.36 7.31 -8.53
C GLU A 53 -12.22 6.39 -7.32
N ALA A 54 -12.84 5.21 -7.35
CA ALA A 54 -12.73 4.23 -6.28
C ALA A 54 -11.30 3.75 -6.05
N LEU A 55 -10.56 3.47 -7.13
CA LEU A 55 -9.16 3.04 -7.04
C LEU A 55 -8.26 4.15 -6.50
N GLN A 56 -8.45 5.39 -6.96
CA GLN A 56 -7.69 6.54 -6.48
C GLN A 56 -7.95 6.81 -4.98
N ILE A 57 -9.21 6.75 -4.54
CA ILE A 57 -9.59 6.90 -3.13
C ILE A 57 -8.98 5.78 -2.29
N ALA A 58 -9.11 4.52 -2.71
CA ALA A 58 -8.53 3.39 -2.00
C ALA A 58 -7.00 3.51 -1.86
N GLY A 59 -6.31 3.94 -2.91
CA GLY A 59 -4.87 4.19 -2.88
C GLY A 59 -4.48 5.30 -1.91
N ARG A 60 -5.25 6.39 -1.88
CA ARG A 60 -4.99 7.51 -0.97
C ARG A 60 -5.27 7.14 0.50
N ALA A 61 -6.26 6.29 0.76
CA ALA A 61 -6.73 5.94 2.09
C ALA A 61 -6.12 4.66 2.69
N HIS A 62 -5.24 3.94 1.97
CA HIS A 62 -4.78 2.58 2.34
C HIS A 62 -4.18 2.46 3.74
N HIS A 63 -3.65 3.52 4.30
CA HIS A 63 -3.08 3.61 5.65
C HIS A 63 -3.68 4.76 6.48
N LEU A 64 -4.90 5.18 6.16
CA LEU A 64 -5.55 6.31 6.81
C LEU A 64 -5.57 6.14 8.34
N GLU A 65 -4.94 7.08 9.04
CA GLU A 65 -4.81 7.10 10.50
C GLU A 65 -4.19 5.81 11.10
N ARG A 66 -3.27 5.15 10.39
CA ARG A 66 -2.60 3.91 10.81
C ARG A 66 -2.00 3.98 12.21
N TRP A 67 -1.51 5.14 12.65
CA TRP A 67 -0.90 5.34 13.98
C TRP A 67 -1.86 5.17 15.14
N LYS A 68 -3.18 5.21 14.91
CA LYS A 68 -4.19 5.01 15.96
C LYS A 68 -4.24 3.57 16.47
N ILE A 69 -3.71 2.61 15.70
CA ILE A 69 -3.61 1.21 16.11
C ILE A 69 -2.12 0.79 16.04
N PRO A 70 -1.31 1.14 17.05
CA PRO A 70 0.10 0.79 17.05
C PRO A 70 0.30 -0.74 17.19
N ARG A 71 1.45 -1.25 16.70
CA ARG A 71 1.75 -2.70 16.72
C ARG A 71 1.73 -3.26 18.14
N GLU A 72 2.18 -2.47 19.08
CA GLU A 72 2.33 -2.81 20.51
C GLU A 72 0.98 -2.99 21.22
N SER A 73 -0.12 -2.55 20.60
CA SER A 73 -1.49 -2.80 21.12
C SER A 73 -1.96 -4.25 20.93
N HIS A 74 -1.16 -5.08 20.28
CA HIS A 74 -1.46 -6.49 20.02
C HIS A 74 -0.31 -7.39 20.46
N PRO A 75 -0.57 -8.64 20.89
CA PRO A 75 0.45 -9.56 21.35
C PRO A 75 1.56 -9.81 20.32
N ASP A 76 2.75 -10.18 20.79
CA ASP A 76 3.83 -10.62 19.94
C ASP A 76 3.52 -11.93 19.19
N GLY A 77 4.36 -12.24 18.20
CA GLY A 77 4.24 -13.45 17.41
C GLY A 77 3.28 -13.32 16.21
N ARG A 78 3.18 -14.43 15.47
CA ARG A 78 2.44 -14.47 14.18
C ARG A 78 0.95 -14.19 14.36
N GLU A 79 0.33 -14.77 15.36
CA GLU A 79 -1.11 -14.63 15.60
C GLU A 79 -1.49 -13.19 15.96
N GLY A 80 -0.75 -12.58 16.89
CA GLY A 80 -0.95 -11.17 17.25
C GLY A 80 -0.69 -10.23 16.06
N TYR A 81 0.31 -10.52 15.23
CA TYR A 81 0.55 -9.78 14.01
C TYR A 81 -0.63 -9.88 13.02
N LEU A 82 -1.21 -11.05 12.83
CA LEU A 82 -2.36 -11.22 11.93
C LEU A 82 -3.62 -10.52 12.46
N ARG A 83 -3.85 -10.56 13.78
CA ARG A 83 -4.95 -9.81 14.42
C ARG A 83 -4.76 -8.30 14.23
N TRP A 84 -3.55 -7.80 14.47
CA TRP A 84 -3.22 -6.40 14.27
C TRP A 84 -3.44 -5.96 12.82
N ARG A 85 -2.99 -6.76 11.84
CA ARG A 85 -3.19 -6.48 10.42
C ARG A 85 -4.67 -6.40 10.03
N ARG A 86 -5.50 -7.27 10.62
CA ARG A 86 -6.95 -7.24 10.41
C ARG A 86 -7.58 -5.99 11.03
N ALA A 87 -7.24 -5.69 12.27
CA ALA A 87 -7.73 -4.50 12.97
C ALA A 87 -7.37 -3.20 12.21
N LEU A 88 -6.15 -3.11 11.67
CA LEU A 88 -5.75 -2.00 10.81
C LEU A 88 -6.61 -1.91 9.54
N GLN A 89 -6.80 -3.02 8.84
CA GLN A 89 -7.61 -3.02 7.62
C GLN A 89 -9.06 -2.58 7.92
N ASP A 90 -9.65 -3.10 8.98
CA ASP A 90 -11.02 -2.73 9.38
C ASP A 90 -11.10 -1.25 9.77
N HIS A 91 -10.09 -0.71 10.46
CA HIS A 91 -10.01 0.71 10.80
C HIS A 91 -9.91 1.59 9.53
N HIS A 92 -8.98 1.26 8.61
CA HIS A 92 -8.81 2.04 7.38
C HIS A 92 -10.11 2.04 6.55
N VAL A 93 -10.78 0.90 6.42
CA VAL A 93 -12.06 0.81 5.72
C VAL A 93 -13.12 1.66 6.41
N ALA A 94 -13.32 1.48 7.72
CA ALA A 94 -14.35 2.21 8.47
C ALA A 94 -14.15 3.73 8.34
N ARG A 95 -12.92 4.20 8.56
CA ARG A 95 -12.60 5.62 8.50
C ARG A 95 -12.75 6.20 7.08
N THR A 96 -12.35 5.45 6.06
CA THR A 96 -12.56 5.86 4.67
C THR A 96 -14.03 5.99 4.33
N LEU A 97 -14.86 5.02 4.74
CA LEU A 97 -16.31 5.07 4.49
C LEU A 97 -17.00 6.24 5.22
N GLU A 98 -16.52 6.63 6.41
CA GLU A 98 -16.97 7.83 7.09
C GLU A 98 -16.71 9.08 6.22
N VAL A 99 -15.46 9.26 5.76
CA VAL A 99 -15.09 10.38 4.88
C VAL A 99 -15.95 10.42 3.62
N LEU A 100 -16.17 9.27 2.97
CA LEU A 100 -17.00 9.19 1.76
C LEU A 100 -18.44 9.66 2.03
N ARG A 101 -19.05 9.20 3.14
CA ARG A 101 -20.41 9.59 3.52
C ARG A 101 -20.52 11.07 3.87
N GLU A 102 -19.52 11.61 4.57
CA GLU A 102 -19.45 13.06 4.89
C GLU A 102 -19.43 13.92 3.62
N HIS A 103 -18.90 13.40 2.51
CA HIS A 103 -18.84 14.06 1.21
C HIS A 103 -19.98 13.67 0.26
N GLY A 104 -21.01 12.97 0.76
CA GLY A 104 -22.19 12.63 -0.03
C GLY A 104 -21.95 11.62 -1.15
N CYS A 105 -20.92 10.79 -1.03
CA CYS A 105 -20.64 9.74 -2.02
C CYS A 105 -21.72 8.67 -2.02
N GLU A 106 -22.07 8.19 -3.21
CA GLU A 106 -23.07 7.13 -3.39
C GLU A 106 -22.62 5.78 -2.81
N ASP A 107 -23.58 4.96 -2.38
CA ASP A 107 -23.32 3.65 -1.80
C ASP A 107 -22.51 2.73 -2.72
N ALA A 108 -22.73 2.81 -4.03
CA ALA A 108 -21.97 2.03 -5.02
C ALA A 108 -20.48 2.37 -5.01
N LEU A 109 -20.11 3.64 -4.91
CA LEU A 109 -18.72 4.09 -4.78
C LEU A 109 -18.13 3.63 -3.44
N CYS A 110 -18.88 3.80 -2.35
CA CYS A 110 -18.47 3.35 -1.01
C CYS A 110 -18.17 1.84 -1.01
N GLN A 111 -19.05 1.03 -1.59
CA GLN A 111 -18.88 -0.42 -1.68
C GLN A 111 -17.65 -0.79 -2.53
N ARG A 112 -17.43 -0.11 -3.65
CA ARG A 112 -16.29 -0.37 -4.52
C ARG A 112 -14.95 -0.03 -3.83
N VAL A 113 -14.89 1.09 -3.12
CA VAL A 113 -13.70 1.47 -2.31
C VAL A 113 -13.44 0.44 -1.22
N GLU A 114 -14.47 -0.02 -0.51
CA GLU A 114 -14.33 -1.08 0.49
C GLU A 114 -13.77 -2.37 -0.12
N ASP A 115 -14.29 -2.80 -1.29
CA ASP A 115 -13.86 -4.03 -1.96
C ASP A 115 -12.36 -3.98 -2.31
N ILE A 116 -11.88 -2.84 -2.82
CA ILE A 116 -10.46 -2.63 -3.15
C ILE A 116 -9.61 -2.61 -1.88
N LEU A 117 -9.98 -1.84 -0.84
CA LEU A 117 -9.25 -1.78 0.43
C LEU A 117 -9.15 -3.15 1.12
N ARG A 118 -10.21 -3.96 1.03
CA ARG A 118 -10.23 -5.34 1.53
C ARG A 118 -9.56 -6.34 0.61
N LYS A 119 -9.10 -5.91 -0.56
CA LYS A 119 -8.48 -6.76 -1.59
C LYS A 119 -9.37 -7.92 -2.01
N ARG A 120 -10.70 -7.67 -2.12
CA ARG A 120 -11.64 -8.67 -2.60
C ARG A 120 -11.33 -9.01 -4.06
N ASN A 121 -11.41 -10.29 -4.38
CA ASN A 121 -11.13 -10.81 -5.72
C ASN A 121 -9.75 -10.47 -6.27
N LEU A 122 -8.72 -10.29 -5.42
CA LEU A 122 -7.33 -10.13 -5.85
C LEU A 122 -6.98 -11.17 -6.94
N ARG A 123 -6.30 -10.78 -7.99
CA ARG A 123 -5.99 -11.54 -9.22
C ARG A 123 -7.14 -11.73 -10.22
N ARG A 124 -8.38 -11.44 -9.86
CA ARG A 124 -9.54 -11.51 -10.76
C ARG A 124 -10.08 -10.13 -11.09
N ASP A 125 -9.90 -9.19 -10.21
CA ASP A 125 -10.29 -7.80 -10.34
C ASP A 125 -9.06 -6.95 -10.67
N ALA A 126 -9.06 -6.30 -11.82
CA ALA A 126 -7.90 -5.56 -12.34
C ALA A 126 -7.51 -4.38 -11.44
N GLU A 127 -8.49 -3.64 -10.89
CA GLU A 127 -8.19 -2.52 -10.01
C GLU A 127 -7.68 -2.96 -8.64
N THR A 128 -8.23 -4.04 -8.08
CA THR A 128 -7.72 -4.62 -6.83
C THR A 128 -6.29 -5.15 -7.03
N GLN A 129 -5.97 -5.68 -8.21
CA GLN A 129 -4.61 -6.10 -8.53
C GLN A 129 -3.68 -4.89 -8.69
N CYS A 130 -4.10 -3.84 -9.40
CA CYS A 130 -3.35 -2.59 -9.55
C CYS A 130 -3.06 -1.96 -8.17
N PHE A 131 -4.04 -1.98 -7.27
CA PHE A 131 -3.88 -1.52 -5.89
C PHE A 131 -2.81 -2.33 -5.13
N GLU A 132 -2.83 -3.68 -5.20
CA GLU A 132 -1.78 -4.51 -4.57
C GLU A 132 -0.40 -4.24 -5.16
N ASP A 133 -0.31 -4.09 -6.49
CA ASP A 133 0.95 -3.76 -7.16
C ASP A 133 1.51 -2.42 -6.67
N ALA A 134 0.69 -1.37 -6.62
CA ALA A 134 1.11 -0.06 -6.14
C ALA A 134 1.59 -0.09 -4.68
N LEU A 135 0.91 -0.83 -3.80
CA LEU A 135 1.36 -1.02 -2.41
C LEU A 135 2.71 -1.72 -2.32
N CYS A 136 2.92 -2.76 -3.14
CA CYS A 136 4.20 -3.47 -3.18
C CYS A 136 5.33 -2.57 -3.71
N LEU A 137 5.05 -1.73 -4.73
CA LEU A 137 6.03 -0.81 -5.29
C LEU A 137 6.45 0.26 -4.28
N VAL A 138 5.51 0.87 -3.56
CA VAL A 138 5.83 1.84 -2.49
C VAL A 138 6.62 1.17 -1.36
N PHE A 139 6.29 -0.06 -0.96
CA PHE A 139 7.10 -0.82 0.00
C PHE A 139 8.55 -0.99 -0.50
N LEU A 140 8.74 -1.33 -1.77
CA LEU A 140 10.07 -1.48 -2.36
C LEU A 140 10.85 -0.16 -2.40
N GLU A 141 10.19 0.98 -2.63
CA GLU A 141 10.84 2.29 -2.65
C GLU A 141 11.20 2.83 -1.26
N THR A 142 10.37 2.56 -0.26
CA THR A 142 10.44 3.29 1.02
C THR A 142 10.92 2.45 2.21
N GLU A 143 10.63 1.15 2.22
CA GLU A 143 10.89 0.29 3.39
C GLU A 143 11.88 -0.85 3.10
N PHE A 144 12.14 -1.14 1.84
CA PHE A 144 12.94 -2.30 1.45
C PHE A 144 14.37 -2.25 2.02
N ARG A 145 15.07 -1.14 1.81
CA ARG A 145 16.46 -0.97 2.26
C ARG A 145 16.59 -1.09 3.78
N GLU A 146 15.81 -0.31 4.53
CA GLU A 146 15.85 -0.34 6.00
C GLU A 146 15.53 -1.76 6.53
N LEU A 147 14.56 -2.41 5.92
CA LEU A 147 14.18 -3.76 6.29
C LEU A 147 15.28 -4.78 5.96
N ALA A 148 15.95 -4.65 4.81
CA ALA A 148 17.07 -5.51 4.40
C ALA A 148 18.27 -5.36 5.34
N GLU A 149 18.60 -4.14 5.76
CA GLU A 149 19.65 -3.87 6.73
C GLU A 149 19.33 -4.49 8.10
N ARG A 150 18.10 -4.36 8.57
CA ARG A 150 17.66 -4.89 9.87
C ARG A 150 17.55 -6.42 9.90
N LEU A 151 17.06 -7.03 8.85
CA LEU A 151 16.79 -8.48 8.81
C LEU A 151 17.96 -9.31 8.25
N GLY A 152 18.81 -8.71 7.44
CA GLY A 152 19.81 -9.39 6.62
C GLY A 152 19.25 -9.99 5.34
N ASN A 153 20.15 -10.29 4.39
CA ASN A 153 19.80 -10.68 3.02
C ASN A 153 18.90 -11.92 2.94
N GLU A 154 19.18 -12.94 3.74
CA GLU A 154 18.43 -14.20 3.70
C GLU A 154 16.95 -14.01 4.08
N LYS A 155 16.71 -13.34 5.23
CA LYS A 155 15.33 -13.07 5.68
C LYS A 155 14.62 -12.09 4.72
N MET A 156 15.35 -11.10 4.19
CA MET A 156 14.78 -10.18 3.21
C MET A 156 14.38 -10.90 1.92
N THR A 157 15.20 -11.82 1.42
CA THR A 157 14.83 -12.68 0.28
C THR A 157 13.54 -13.45 0.55
N GLN A 158 13.34 -13.96 1.78
CA GLN A 158 12.07 -14.63 2.16
C GLN A 158 10.88 -13.66 2.16
N VAL A 159 11.07 -12.40 2.57
CA VAL A 159 10.02 -11.36 2.49
C VAL A 159 9.65 -11.10 1.03
N LEU A 160 10.63 -10.93 0.15
CA LEU A 160 10.41 -10.72 -1.28
C LEU A 160 9.69 -11.92 -1.92
N ARG A 161 10.10 -13.16 -1.62
CA ARG A 161 9.43 -14.39 -2.11
C ARG A 161 7.97 -14.52 -1.68
N ARG A 162 7.55 -13.81 -0.63
CA ARG A 162 6.14 -13.74 -0.20
C ARG A 162 5.40 -12.54 -0.79
N THR A 163 6.11 -11.49 -1.18
CA THR A 163 5.55 -10.25 -1.75
C THR A 163 5.37 -10.37 -3.25
N LEU A 164 6.42 -10.73 -3.98
CA LEU A 164 6.41 -10.79 -5.45
C LEU A 164 5.31 -11.68 -6.06
N PRO A 165 4.95 -12.86 -5.49
CA PRO A 165 3.84 -13.66 -6.03
C PRO A 165 2.46 -12.99 -5.95
N LYS A 166 2.30 -11.92 -5.18
CA LYS A 166 1.04 -11.15 -5.10
C LYS A 166 0.93 -10.13 -6.22
N MET A 167 2.06 -9.74 -6.80
CA MET A 167 2.14 -8.76 -7.87
C MET A 167 1.78 -9.37 -9.22
N SER A 168 1.17 -8.55 -10.08
CA SER A 168 1.02 -8.85 -11.49
C SER A 168 2.37 -8.82 -12.22
N GLU A 169 2.41 -9.33 -13.45
CA GLU A 169 3.61 -9.18 -14.28
C GLU A 169 3.93 -7.72 -14.58
N GLN A 170 2.90 -6.87 -14.79
CA GLN A 170 3.07 -5.43 -14.95
C GLN A 170 3.70 -4.80 -13.70
N GLY A 171 3.21 -5.14 -12.51
CA GLY A 171 3.78 -4.67 -11.24
C GLY A 171 5.23 -5.10 -11.05
N LYS A 172 5.58 -6.35 -11.39
CA LYS A 172 6.97 -6.84 -11.34
C LYS A 172 7.88 -6.10 -12.31
N GLN A 173 7.42 -5.85 -13.54
CA GLN A 173 8.18 -5.05 -14.50
C GLN A 173 8.37 -3.61 -14.00
N ALA A 174 7.34 -3.00 -13.42
CA ALA A 174 7.45 -1.68 -12.80
C ALA A 174 8.48 -1.67 -11.65
N ALA A 175 8.55 -2.73 -10.84
CA ALA A 175 9.55 -2.85 -9.76
C ALA A 175 10.99 -2.78 -10.27
N LEU A 176 11.27 -3.28 -11.48
CA LEU A 176 12.60 -3.22 -12.09
C LEU A 176 13.00 -1.80 -12.52
N THR A 177 12.05 -0.87 -12.61
CA THR A 177 12.33 0.54 -12.97
C THR A 177 12.70 1.40 -11.76
N ILE A 178 12.54 0.89 -10.54
CA ILE A 178 12.92 1.59 -9.31
C ILE A 178 14.45 1.69 -9.24
N ASP A 179 14.95 2.87 -8.85
CA ASP A 179 16.37 3.11 -8.70
C ASP A 179 16.88 2.53 -7.37
N PHE A 180 17.27 1.26 -7.42
CA PHE A 180 17.90 0.56 -6.30
C PHE A 180 19.42 0.68 -6.35
N ASP A 181 20.05 0.65 -5.16
CA ASP A 181 21.47 0.38 -5.14
C ASP A 181 21.79 -1.04 -5.67
N PRO A 182 23.06 -1.32 -6.02
CA PRO A 182 23.42 -2.62 -6.61
C PRO A 182 23.08 -3.84 -5.73
N ARG A 183 23.14 -3.71 -4.40
CA ARG A 183 22.82 -4.78 -3.45
C ARG A 183 21.33 -5.10 -3.44
N ASP A 184 20.51 -4.07 -3.32
CA ASP A 184 19.07 -4.21 -3.25
C ASP A 184 18.51 -4.72 -4.60
N ARG A 185 19.05 -4.23 -5.70
CA ARG A 185 18.75 -4.73 -7.05
C ARG A 185 19.10 -6.21 -7.21
N ALA A 186 20.25 -6.67 -6.71
CA ALA A 186 20.64 -8.08 -6.75
C ALA A 186 19.71 -8.97 -5.91
N LEU A 187 19.26 -8.49 -4.73
CA LEU A 187 18.29 -9.20 -3.89
C LEU A 187 16.93 -9.35 -4.58
N LEU A 188 16.44 -8.29 -5.22
CA LEU A 188 15.19 -8.31 -5.96
C LEU A 188 15.28 -9.27 -7.16
N ALA A 189 16.35 -9.21 -7.95
CA ALA A 189 16.57 -10.10 -9.08
C ALA A 189 16.59 -11.58 -8.65
N ALA A 190 17.36 -11.92 -7.62
CA ALA A 190 17.42 -13.27 -7.07
C ALA A 190 16.07 -13.78 -6.54
N ALA A 191 15.21 -12.89 -6.05
CA ALA A 191 13.87 -13.25 -5.60
C ALA A 191 12.89 -13.48 -6.77
N LEU A 192 13.06 -12.75 -7.88
CA LEU A 192 12.25 -12.90 -9.10
C LEU A 192 12.59 -14.18 -9.88
N GLU A 193 13.88 -14.58 -9.92
CA GLU A 193 14.35 -15.80 -10.59
C GLU A 193 13.97 -17.09 -9.85
N ALA A 194 13.73 -17.02 -8.55
CA ALA A 194 13.40 -18.19 -7.76
C ALA A 194 11.98 -18.68 -8.07
N PRO A 195 11.80 -20.00 -8.33
CA PRO A 195 10.46 -20.56 -8.53
C PRO A 195 9.59 -20.29 -7.30
N ALA A 196 8.34 -19.87 -7.54
CA ALA A 196 7.39 -19.62 -6.47
C ALA A 196 7.33 -20.82 -5.51
N ALA A 197 7.65 -20.61 -4.24
CA ALA A 197 7.56 -21.68 -3.24
C ALA A 197 6.14 -22.23 -3.25
N ARG A 198 5.98 -23.51 -3.61
CA ARG A 198 4.69 -24.21 -3.52
C ARG A 198 4.29 -24.22 -2.06
N HIS A 199 3.21 -23.53 -1.76
CA HIS A 199 2.61 -23.58 -0.43
C HIS A 199 1.89 -24.93 -0.33
N GLY A 200 2.47 -25.86 0.47
CA GLY A 200 1.77 -27.03 0.98
C GLY A 200 0.84 -26.59 2.12
#